data_44ffff1bf315b11dbfd98f2a3174308f
#
_entry.id   44ffff1bf315b11dbfd98f2a3174308f
#
_cell.length_a   1.000
_cell.length_b   1.000
_cell.length_c   1.000
_cell.angle_alpha   90.00
_cell.angle_beta   90.00
_cell.angle_gamma   90.00
#
_symmetry.space_group_name_H-M   'P 1'
#
loop_
_entity.id
_entity.type
_entity.pdbx_description
1 polymer ?
#
loop_
_entity_poly.entity_id
_entity_poly.type
_entity_poly.pdbx_seq_one_letter_code
_entity_poly.pdbx_strand_id
1 'polypeptide(L)'
;MSSRADTSKEVCAIYVDMGTTNTRAWLMRGSRVIARLGSPVGVRDTARDRSPQKVHAALRELIGAFQAQIKTVSSTPASKLKSGLPVCVAAAGMIGSPLGLAEVPHLQAPVGMAEIAAAAQWVQFPEITDLPILLIPGVRSGPAAVKFDTIHTTDVMRGEETLCIGLASLGYIQPPAVVLNLGSHWKAIQLDAEGRIESSSTSLSGELVHAAQSQTILASALPEDRASVIAEPWMKAGMREQRRSGLARAAFSVRLLQLANQGAPEERLSFLIGAFVASEMDALIARRVLAEEKQVAIVGIPALAAAWRSALMAMSVPASVLSPAETEDALLTGLRCILEKCLTMKDTKARKGEKPSRR
;
A
#
# COMPACT_ATOMS: atom_id res chain seq x y z
N MET A 1 -23.19 -35.32 -0.09
CA MET A 1 -23.58 -33.98 -0.54
C MET A 1 -22.56 -33.52 -1.56
N SER A 2 -22.99 -33.49 -2.82
CA SER A 2 -22.14 -33.25 -4.00
C SER A 2 -21.75 -31.77 -4.05
N SER A 3 -20.46 -31.45 -3.99
CA SER A 3 -19.92 -30.10 -4.23
C SER A 3 -20.14 -29.79 -5.73
N ARG A 4 -21.07 -28.87 -6.02
CA ARG A 4 -21.12 -28.23 -7.33
C ARG A 4 -19.78 -27.52 -7.54
N ALA A 5 -18.92 -28.05 -8.39
CA ALA A 5 -17.79 -27.34 -8.94
C ALA A 5 -18.33 -26.12 -9.69
N ASP A 6 -18.13 -24.94 -9.12
CA ASP A 6 -18.42 -23.67 -9.80
C ASP A 6 -17.39 -23.52 -10.93
N THR A 7 -17.84 -23.79 -12.15
CA THR A 7 -17.06 -23.59 -13.39
C THR A 7 -17.14 -22.14 -13.84
N SER A 8 -17.01 -21.17 -12.94
CA SER A 8 -16.71 -19.80 -13.31
C SER A 8 -15.30 -19.82 -13.95
N LYS A 9 -15.20 -19.44 -15.24
CA LYS A 9 -13.94 -19.39 -15.98
C LYS A 9 -12.99 -18.50 -15.18
N GLU A 10 -11.95 -19.10 -14.61
CA GLU A 10 -10.91 -18.35 -13.88
C GLU A 10 -10.35 -17.23 -14.79
N VAL A 11 -10.54 -16.00 -14.38
CA VAL A 11 -10.05 -14.82 -15.12
C VAL A 11 -8.53 -14.84 -15.07
N CYS A 12 -7.89 -14.79 -16.25
CA CYS A 12 -6.46 -14.53 -16.35
C CYS A 12 -6.27 -13.01 -16.53
N ALA A 13 -5.50 -12.36 -15.65
CA ALA A 13 -5.28 -10.93 -15.67
C ALA A 13 -3.85 -10.58 -15.20
N ILE A 14 -3.37 -9.42 -15.59
CA ILE A 14 -2.12 -8.86 -15.06
C ILE A 14 -2.50 -7.86 -13.97
N TYR A 15 -1.94 -8.03 -12.79
CA TYR A 15 -2.09 -7.06 -11.70
C TYR A 15 -0.85 -6.19 -11.60
N VAL A 16 -1.06 -4.89 -11.37
CA VAL A 16 0.01 -3.91 -11.24
C VAL A 16 -0.21 -3.08 -9.98
N ASP A 17 0.84 -2.94 -9.19
CA ASP A 17 0.91 -1.99 -8.09
C ASP A 17 2.08 -1.04 -8.33
N MET A 18 1.78 0.22 -8.56
CA MET A 18 2.78 1.26 -8.79
C MET A 18 2.88 2.18 -7.58
N GLY A 19 4.04 2.15 -6.96
CA GLY A 19 4.39 3.08 -5.89
C GLY A 19 5.11 4.33 -6.38
N THR A 20 5.65 5.07 -5.43
CA THR A 20 6.46 6.27 -5.71
C THR A 20 7.76 5.92 -6.42
N THR A 21 8.41 4.80 -6.07
CA THR A 21 9.77 4.43 -6.51
C THR A 21 9.86 3.15 -7.31
N ASN A 22 8.87 2.26 -7.17
CA ASN A 22 8.90 0.92 -7.75
C ASN A 22 7.54 0.56 -8.33
N THR A 23 7.54 -0.32 -9.32
CA THR A 23 6.35 -0.96 -9.87
C THR A 23 6.48 -2.46 -9.71
N ARG A 24 5.44 -3.11 -9.18
CA ARG A 24 5.34 -4.58 -9.07
C ARG A 24 4.22 -5.04 -9.99
N ALA A 25 4.41 -6.20 -10.61
CA ALA A 25 3.42 -6.79 -11.49
C ALA A 25 3.31 -8.31 -11.30
N TRP A 26 2.11 -8.84 -11.41
CA TRP A 26 1.82 -10.26 -11.27
C TRP A 26 0.94 -10.74 -12.41
N LEU A 27 1.27 -11.88 -12.98
CA LEU A 27 0.36 -12.62 -13.86
C LEU A 27 -0.48 -13.54 -12.99
N MET A 28 -1.79 -13.34 -13.02
CA MET A 28 -2.75 -14.06 -12.19
C MET A 28 -3.67 -14.95 -13.02
N ARG A 29 -4.04 -16.11 -12.48
CA ARG A 29 -5.16 -16.93 -12.98
C ARG A 29 -6.06 -17.25 -11.78
N GLY A 30 -7.23 -16.64 -11.75
CA GLY A 30 -8.07 -16.65 -10.54
C GLY A 30 -7.29 -16.13 -9.34
N SER A 31 -7.19 -16.92 -8.29
CA SER A 31 -6.40 -16.61 -7.08
C SER A 31 -4.92 -17.00 -7.16
N ARG A 32 -4.49 -17.70 -8.24
CA ARG A 32 -3.13 -18.24 -8.36
C ARG A 32 -2.20 -17.25 -9.03
N VAL A 33 -1.06 -16.96 -8.39
CA VAL A 33 0.06 -16.24 -8.99
C VAL A 33 0.82 -17.19 -9.92
N ILE A 34 0.93 -16.83 -11.20
CA ILE A 34 1.66 -17.58 -12.22
C ILE A 34 3.10 -17.07 -12.34
N ALA A 35 3.28 -15.76 -12.33
CA ALA A 35 4.58 -15.12 -12.42
C ALA A 35 4.58 -13.76 -11.69
N ARG A 36 5.78 -13.32 -11.29
CA ARG A 36 6.02 -12.01 -10.65
C ARG A 36 7.15 -11.31 -11.39
N LEU A 37 6.99 -10.01 -11.61
CA LEU A 37 8.01 -9.11 -12.15
C LEU A 37 8.01 -7.81 -11.37
N GLY A 38 9.12 -7.08 -11.42
CA GLY A 38 9.26 -5.76 -10.80
C GLY A 38 10.14 -4.84 -11.62
N SER A 39 9.94 -3.55 -11.44
CA SER A 39 10.77 -2.50 -12.04
C SER A 39 11.11 -1.45 -10.98
N PRO A 40 12.35 -0.93 -10.91
CA PRO A 40 12.74 0.16 -10.01
C PRO A 40 12.27 1.53 -10.54
N VAL A 41 11.14 1.57 -11.24
CA VAL A 41 10.51 2.77 -11.79
C VAL A 41 9.17 3.00 -11.10
N GLY A 42 8.92 4.24 -10.67
CA GLY A 42 7.66 4.68 -10.09
C GLY A 42 7.35 6.12 -10.48
N VAL A 43 6.28 6.69 -9.90
CA VAL A 43 5.83 8.05 -10.31
C VAL A 43 6.83 9.16 -9.96
N ARG A 44 7.78 8.92 -9.05
CA ARG A 44 8.88 9.85 -8.77
C ARG A 44 9.75 10.10 -10.01
N ASP A 45 9.89 9.11 -10.89
CA ASP A 45 10.62 9.27 -12.14
C ASP A 45 9.91 10.24 -13.07
N THR A 46 8.57 10.17 -13.18
CA THR A 46 7.78 11.16 -13.91
C THR A 46 7.96 12.56 -13.34
N ALA A 47 7.89 12.71 -12.01
CA ALA A 47 8.04 14.01 -11.36
C ALA A 47 9.44 14.60 -11.59
N ARG A 48 10.49 13.79 -11.46
CA ARG A 48 11.88 14.21 -11.67
C ARG A 48 12.19 14.57 -13.09
N ASP A 49 11.78 13.72 -14.05
CA ASP A 49 12.12 13.84 -15.45
C ASP A 49 11.11 14.75 -16.20
N ARG A 50 10.02 15.16 -15.52
CA ARG A 50 8.87 15.89 -16.07
C ARG A 50 8.31 15.21 -17.34
N SER A 51 8.32 13.89 -17.34
CA SER A 51 7.95 13.06 -18.49
C SER A 51 7.53 11.66 -18.04
N PRO A 52 6.40 11.12 -18.54
CA PRO A 52 5.91 9.78 -18.20
C PRO A 52 6.63 8.66 -18.97
N GLN A 53 7.56 8.96 -19.87
CA GLN A 53 8.16 7.98 -20.79
C GLN A 53 8.80 6.78 -20.07
N LYS A 54 9.47 6.99 -18.92
CA LYS A 54 10.05 5.89 -18.14
C LYS A 54 8.98 4.98 -17.56
N VAL A 55 7.91 5.56 -17.03
CA VAL A 55 6.78 4.80 -16.51
C VAL A 55 6.11 4.00 -17.63
N HIS A 56 5.85 4.62 -18.79
CA HIS A 56 5.28 3.93 -19.95
C HIS A 56 6.19 2.80 -20.45
N ALA A 57 7.50 3.03 -20.52
CA ALA A 57 8.47 2.00 -20.92
C ALA A 57 8.50 0.82 -19.96
N ALA A 58 8.54 1.09 -18.65
CA ALA A 58 8.54 0.05 -17.62
C ALA A 58 7.24 -0.79 -17.65
N LEU A 59 6.09 -0.17 -17.82
CA LEU A 59 4.82 -0.89 -17.94
C LEU A 59 4.76 -1.74 -19.21
N ARG A 60 5.21 -1.21 -20.35
CA ARG A 60 5.28 -1.96 -21.62
C ARG A 60 6.18 -3.18 -21.48
N GLU A 61 7.34 -3.03 -20.84
CA GLU A 61 8.27 -4.13 -20.61
C GLU A 61 7.66 -5.20 -19.70
N LEU A 62 7.10 -4.82 -18.54
CA LEU A 62 6.49 -5.76 -17.59
C LEU A 62 5.32 -6.52 -18.22
N ILE A 63 4.40 -5.82 -18.88
CA ILE A 63 3.22 -6.43 -19.49
C ILE A 63 3.62 -7.30 -20.70
N GLY A 64 4.52 -6.81 -21.54
CA GLY A 64 5.03 -7.52 -22.70
C GLY A 64 5.76 -8.82 -22.33
N ALA A 65 6.54 -8.80 -21.24
CA ALA A 65 7.21 -9.99 -20.73
C ALA A 65 6.21 -11.09 -20.32
N PHE A 66 5.12 -10.76 -19.64
CA PHE A 66 4.07 -11.73 -19.33
C PHE A 66 3.36 -12.26 -20.57
N GLN A 67 3.07 -11.42 -21.54
CA GLN A 67 2.44 -11.83 -22.80
C GLN A 67 3.36 -12.78 -23.60
N ALA A 68 4.68 -12.54 -23.60
CA ALA A 68 5.66 -13.39 -24.26
C ALA A 68 5.77 -14.77 -23.58
N GLN A 69 5.82 -14.81 -22.24
CA GLN A 69 5.86 -16.07 -21.47
C GLN A 69 4.67 -17.00 -21.81
N ILE A 70 3.46 -16.42 -21.93
CA ILE A 70 2.27 -17.21 -22.21
C ILE A 70 2.29 -17.75 -23.65
N LYS A 71 2.75 -16.96 -24.63
CA LYS A 71 2.88 -17.40 -26.02
C LYS A 71 3.84 -18.59 -26.14
N THR A 72 4.96 -18.58 -25.42
CA THR A 72 5.95 -19.67 -25.42
C THR A 72 5.37 -20.95 -24.82
N VAL A 73 4.61 -20.88 -23.75
CA VAL A 73 3.96 -22.04 -23.10
C VAL A 73 2.81 -22.58 -23.97
N SER A 74 2.10 -21.74 -24.71
CA SER A 74 0.98 -22.15 -25.58
C SER A 74 1.43 -22.82 -26.90
N SER A 75 2.68 -22.70 -27.28
CA SER A 75 3.25 -23.34 -28.48
C SER A 75 3.61 -24.81 -28.31
N THR A 76 3.49 -25.36 -27.09
CA THR A 76 3.77 -26.78 -26.81
C THR A 76 2.52 -27.63 -27.08
N PRO A 77 2.56 -28.71 -27.87
CA PRO A 77 1.37 -29.48 -28.31
C PRO A 77 0.55 -30.15 -27.19
N ALA A 78 1.10 -30.23 -25.99
CA ALA A 78 0.48 -30.90 -24.83
C ALA A 78 -0.38 -29.95 -23.95
N SER A 79 -0.41 -28.64 -24.22
CA SER A 79 -1.14 -27.72 -23.36
C SER A 79 -2.57 -27.48 -23.84
N LYS A 80 -3.57 -28.03 -23.13
CA LYS A 80 -4.98 -27.61 -23.19
C LYS A 80 -5.18 -26.14 -22.71
N LEU A 81 -4.15 -25.30 -22.81
CA LEU A 81 -4.08 -23.94 -22.29
C LEU A 81 -4.61 -22.87 -23.26
N LYS A 82 -5.47 -23.23 -24.24
CA LYS A 82 -6.06 -22.26 -25.19
C LYS A 82 -6.98 -21.19 -24.55
N SER A 83 -7.17 -21.22 -23.21
CA SER A 83 -8.00 -20.24 -22.48
C SER A 83 -7.23 -19.37 -21.48
N GLY A 84 -5.92 -19.20 -21.64
CA GLY A 84 -5.05 -18.67 -20.59
C GLY A 84 -4.39 -17.31 -20.86
N LEU A 85 -4.77 -16.58 -21.92
CA LEU A 85 -4.26 -15.22 -22.17
C LEU A 85 -4.90 -14.23 -21.17
N PRO A 86 -4.14 -13.24 -20.65
CA PRO A 86 -4.72 -12.19 -19.83
C PRO A 86 -5.72 -11.37 -20.64
N VAL A 87 -6.85 -11.09 -20.04
CA VAL A 87 -7.94 -10.33 -20.68
C VAL A 87 -7.90 -8.84 -20.36
N CYS A 88 -7.15 -8.46 -19.32
CA CYS A 88 -7.00 -7.08 -18.88
C CYS A 88 -5.80 -6.92 -17.95
N VAL A 89 -5.49 -5.67 -17.67
CA VAL A 89 -4.61 -5.24 -16.58
C VAL A 89 -5.47 -4.59 -15.50
N ALA A 90 -5.29 -4.96 -14.22
CA ALA A 90 -5.91 -4.26 -13.08
C ALA A 90 -4.79 -3.57 -12.29
N ALA A 91 -4.90 -2.28 -12.12
CA ALA A 91 -3.81 -1.46 -11.60
C ALA A 91 -4.24 -0.56 -10.44
N ALA A 92 -3.49 -0.64 -9.34
CA ALA A 92 -3.66 0.15 -8.14
C ALA A 92 -2.44 1.02 -7.83
N GLY A 93 -2.57 1.90 -6.86
CA GLY A 93 -1.51 2.78 -6.41
C GLY A 93 -1.36 4.03 -7.26
N MET A 94 -0.16 4.59 -7.28
CA MET A 94 0.13 5.87 -7.91
C MET A 94 -0.06 5.91 -9.43
N ILE A 95 -0.29 4.76 -10.07
CA ILE A 95 -0.60 4.67 -11.51
C ILE A 95 -1.85 5.48 -11.88
N GLY A 96 -2.82 5.62 -10.97
CA GLY A 96 -4.04 6.41 -11.11
C GLY A 96 -3.89 7.89 -10.69
N SER A 97 -2.68 8.41 -10.56
CA SER A 97 -2.38 9.82 -10.24
C SER A 97 -2.01 10.62 -11.49
N PRO A 98 -1.96 11.97 -11.41
CA PRO A 98 -1.48 12.82 -12.52
C PRO A 98 -0.05 12.50 -12.99
N LEU A 99 0.75 11.86 -12.13
CA LEU A 99 2.12 11.42 -12.42
C LEU A 99 2.20 9.97 -12.93
N GLY A 100 1.08 9.25 -12.95
CA GLY A 100 0.96 7.88 -13.46
C GLY A 100 0.52 7.83 -14.92
N LEU A 101 -0.43 6.94 -15.25
CA LEU A 101 -0.99 6.80 -16.59
C LEU A 101 -2.11 7.79 -16.87
N ALA A 102 -3.07 7.87 -15.95
CA ALA A 102 -4.21 8.78 -16.05
C ALA A 102 -4.73 9.09 -14.64
N GLU A 103 -5.17 10.31 -14.44
CA GLU A 103 -5.75 10.70 -13.17
C GLU A 103 -7.14 10.09 -12.99
N VAL A 104 -7.29 9.29 -11.93
CA VAL A 104 -8.58 8.83 -11.43
C VAL A 104 -8.88 9.62 -10.16
N PRO A 105 -9.99 10.39 -10.12
CA PRO A 105 -10.34 11.16 -8.92
C PRO A 105 -10.45 10.30 -7.68
N HIS A 106 -10.04 10.85 -6.52
CA HIS A 106 -10.23 10.17 -5.24
C HIS A 106 -11.71 10.11 -4.88
N LEU A 107 -12.12 8.99 -4.30
CA LEU A 107 -13.42 8.86 -3.67
C LEU A 107 -13.42 9.51 -2.29
N GLN A 108 -14.54 10.14 -1.94
CA GLN A 108 -14.72 10.71 -0.61
C GLN A 108 -15.14 9.62 0.37
N ALA A 109 -14.37 9.42 1.44
CA ALA A 109 -14.72 8.51 2.53
C ALA A 109 -16.05 8.92 3.22
N PRO A 110 -16.85 7.95 3.77
CA PRO A 110 -16.53 6.53 3.88
C PRO A 110 -16.73 5.74 2.59
N VAL A 111 -15.83 4.79 2.28
CA VAL A 111 -15.80 4.06 1.00
C VAL A 111 -15.50 2.58 1.22
N GLY A 112 -16.32 1.73 0.63
CA GLY A 112 -16.12 0.28 0.59
C GLY A 112 -15.80 -0.25 -0.81
N MET A 113 -15.72 -1.58 -0.93
CA MET A 113 -15.40 -2.25 -2.19
C MET A 113 -16.40 -1.92 -3.32
N ALA A 114 -17.68 -1.74 -3.00
CA ALA A 114 -18.71 -1.48 -4.01
C ALA A 114 -18.54 -0.10 -4.66
N GLU A 115 -18.25 0.92 -3.86
CA GLU A 115 -18.01 2.29 -4.32
C GLU A 115 -16.72 2.38 -5.11
N ILE A 116 -15.65 1.70 -4.67
CA ILE A 116 -14.36 1.64 -5.38
C ILE A 116 -14.55 0.98 -6.75
N ALA A 117 -15.23 -0.18 -6.81
CA ALA A 117 -15.48 -0.85 -8.07
C ALA A 117 -16.37 -0.04 -9.03
N ALA A 118 -17.36 0.70 -8.51
CA ALA A 118 -18.22 1.55 -9.32
C ALA A 118 -17.49 2.75 -9.94
N ALA A 119 -16.47 3.27 -9.25
CA ALA A 119 -15.68 4.43 -9.68
C ALA A 119 -14.38 4.06 -10.42
N ALA A 120 -13.98 2.79 -10.43
CA ALA A 120 -12.83 2.33 -11.18
C ALA A 120 -13.02 2.55 -12.68
N GLN A 121 -11.94 2.98 -13.35
CA GLN A 121 -12.00 3.43 -14.74
C GLN A 121 -11.27 2.47 -15.68
N TRP A 122 -11.96 2.07 -16.76
CA TRP A 122 -11.36 1.33 -17.85
C TRP A 122 -10.77 2.32 -18.87
N VAL A 123 -9.47 2.18 -19.14
CA VAL A 123 -8.72 3.02 -20.07
C VAL A 123 -7.97 2.16 -21.08
N GLN A 124 -7.57 2.78 -22.20
CA GLN A 124 -6.76 2.15 -23.26
C GLN A 124 -5.49 2.97 -23.45
N PHE A 125 -4.36 2.29 -23.48
CA PHE A 125 -3.04 2.86 -23.76
C PHE A 125 -2.34 1.98 -24.80
N PRO A 126 -2.68 2.13 -26.10
CA PRO A 126 -2.14 1.27 -27.16
C PRO A 126 -0.61 1.31 -27.26
N GLU A 127 0.00 2.42 -26.86
CA GLU A 127 1.46 2.57 -26.79
C GLU A 127 2.11 1.72 -25.66
N ILE A 128 1.31 1.20 -24.72
CA ILE A 128 1.77 0.32 -23.64
C ILE A 128 1.33 -1.11 -23.90
N THR A 129 0.04 -1.33 -24.17
CA THR A 129 -0.56 -2.65 -24.37
C THR A 129 -1.91 -2.57 -25.06
N ASP A 130 -2.25 -3.62 -25.83
CA ASP A 130 -3.60 -3.78 -26.43
C ASP A 130 -4.65 -4.21 -25.38
N LEU A 131 -4.24 -4.58 -24.17
CA LEU A 131 -5.16 -4.97 -23.10
C LEU A 131 -5.84 -3.74 -22.50
N PRO A 132 -7.15 -3.82 -22.18
CA PRO A 132 -7.79 -2.78 -21.39
C PRO A 132 -7.19 -2.74 -19.98
N ILE A 133 -6.97 -1.53 -19.46
CA ILE A 133 -6.41 -1.29 -18.14
C ILE A 133 -7.52 -0.76 -17.24
N LEU A 134 -7.76 -1.44 -16.11
CA LEU A 134 -8.63 -0.98 -15.03
C LEU A 134 -7.78 -0.18 -14.03
N LEU A 135 -8.04 1.11 -13.89
CA LEU A 135 -7.41 1.97 -12.88
C LEU A 135 -8.31 2.07 -11.65
N ILE A 136 -7.77 1.72 -10.50
CA ILE A 136 -8.48 1.78 -9.22
C ILE A 136 -8.32 3.19 -8.62
N PRO A 137 -9.43 3.84 -8.18
CA PRO A 137 -9.38 5.16 -7.56
C PRO A 137 -8.76 5.09 -6.17
N GLY A 138 -8.06 6.15 -5.77
CA GLY A 138 -7.69 6.35 -4.38
C GLY A 138 -8.87 6.83 -3.53
N VAL A 139 -8.63 6.98 -2.22
CA VAL A 139 -9.60 7.49 -1.26
C VAL A 139 -9.06 8.75 -0.60
N ARG A 140 -9.94 9.72 -0.37
CA ARG A 140 -9.67 10.90 0.46
C ARG A 140 -10.60 10.92 1.66
N SER A 141 -10.10 11.35 2.80
CA SER A 141 -10.88 11.59 4.01
C SER A 141 -10.93 13.08 4.37
N GLY A 142 -11.82 13.45 5.28
CA GLY A 142 -12.06 14.83 5.68
C GLY A 142 -13.10 15.54 4.81
N PRO A 143 -13.27 16.85 4.95
CA PRO A 143 -14.29 17.62 4.23
C PRO A 143 -14.01 17.68 2.73
N ALA A 144 -15.07 17.81 1.92
CA ALA A 144 -14.96 17.89 0.46
C ALA A 144 -14.07 19.07 0.01
N ALA A 145 -14.21 20.22 0.67
CA ALA A 145 -13.35 21.38 0.45
C ALA A 145 -12.28 21.45 1.53
N VAL A 146 -11.02 21.34 1.12
CA VAL A 146 -9.88 21.50 2.04
C VAL A 146 -9.74 22.96 2.41
N LYS A 147 -9.73 23.24 3.71
CA LYS A 147 -9.47 24.57 4.27
C LYS A 147 -8.34 24.47 5.29
N PHE A 148 -7.71 25.60 5.57
CA PHE A 148 -6.64 25.65 6.57
C PHE A 148 -7.09 25.08 7.92
N ASP A 149 -8.28 25.44 8.37
CA ASP A 149 -8.84 25.01 9.67
C ASP A 149 -9.18 23.52 9.72
N THR A 150 -9.41 22.88 8.55
CA THR A 150 -9.82 21.48 8.44
C THR A 150 -8.72 20.58 7.88
N ILE A 151 -7.54 21.13 7.62
CA ILE A 151 -6.42 20.34 7.04
C ILE A 151 -6.03 19.14 7.93
N HIS A 152 -6.14 19.29 9.24
CA HIS A 152 -5.83 18.26 10.22
C HIS A 152 -6.73 17.01 10.15
N THR A 153 -7.90 17.11 9.50
CA THR A 153 -8.83 15.99 9.26
C THR A 153 -8.76 15.46 7.84
N THR A 154 -7.97 16.11 6.96
CA THR A 154 -7.88 15.77 5.54
C THR A 154 -6.71 14.86 5.29
N ASP A 155 -6.93 13.80 4.55
CA ASP A 155 -5.88 12.91 4.08
C ASP A 155 -6.22 12.27 2.74
N VAL A 156 -5.22 11.69 2.08
CA VAL A 156 -5.37 10.98 0.81
C VAL A 156 -4.56 9.69 0.80
N MET A 157 -5.07 8.68 0.09
CA MET A 157 -4.35 7.43 -0.13
C MET A 157 -4.55 6.92 -1.56
N ARG A 158 -3.57 6.16 -2.07
CA ARG A 158 -3.65 5.40 -3.33
C ARG A 158 -2.85 4.11 -3.21
N GLY A 159 -3.57 2.99 -3.32
CA GLY A 159 -3.03 1.63 -3.20
C GLY A 159 -3.44 0.97 -1.89
N GLU A 160 -3.44 1.70 -0.78
CA GLU A 160 -3.81 1.15 0.53
C GLU A 160 -5.30 0.76 0.62
N GLU A 161 -6.18 1.42 -0.13
CA GLU A 161 -7.60 1.03 -0.22
C GLU A 161 -7.76 -0.40 -0.74
N THR A 162 -6.95 -0.77 -1.73
CA THR A 162 -6.94 -2.13 -2.29
C THR A 162 -6.44 -3.15 -1.26
N LEU A 163 -5.40 -2.80 -0.52
CA LEU A 163 -4.87 -3.62 0.57
C LEU A 163 -5.91 -3.83 1.67
N CYS A 164 -6.60 -2.77 2.12
CA CYS A 164 -7.63 -2.85 3.17
C CYS A 164 -8.78 -3.79 2.77
N ILE A 165 -9.25 -3.72 1.50
CA ILE A 165 -10.26 -4.65 0.97
C ILE A 165 -9.78 -6.10 1.06
N GLY A 166 -8.53 -6.36 0.67
CA GLY A 166 -7.98 -7.69 0.72
C GLY A 166 -7.80 -8.22 2.14
N LEU A 167 -7.32 -7.39 3.07
CA LEU A 167 -7.17 -7.74 4.48
C LEU A 167 -8.52 -8.15 5.10
N ALA A 168 -9.58 -7.39 4.83
CA ALA A 168 -10.93 -7.70 5.28
C ALA A 168 -11.47 -8.97 4.61
N SER A 169 -11.27 -9.14 3.30
CA SER A 169 -11.74 -10.30 2.54
C SER A 169 -11.09 -11.62 2.97
N LEU A 170 -9.83 -11.58 3.41
CA LEU A 170 -9.09 -12.73 3.92
C LEU A 170 -9.31 -12.98 5.42
N GLY A 171 -10.03 -12.09 6.11
CA GLY A 171 -10.26 -12.21 7.54
C GLY A 171 -9.04 -11.89 8.41
N TYR A 172 -8.01 -11.24 7.86
CA TYR A 172 -6.85 -10.77 8.64
C TYR A 172 -7.21 -9.64 9.60
N ILE A 173 -8.28 -8.92 9.30
CA ILE A 173 -8.85 -7.88 10.16
C ILE A 173 -10.34 -8.11 10.35
N GLN A 174 -10.83 -7.76 11.56
CA GLN A 174 -12.24 -7.77 11.91
C GLN A 174 -12.67 -6.32 12.15
N PRO A 175 -13.45 -5.70 11.23
CA PRO A 175 -13.94 -4.35 11.43
C PRO A 175 -14.88 -4.22 12.64
N PRO A 176 -14.85 -3.10 13.39
CA PRO A 176 -14.02 -1.93 13.12
C PRO A 176 -12.54 -2.16 13.47
N ALA A 177 -11.62 -1.66 12.65
CA ALA A 177 -10.20 -1.93 12.78
C ALA A 177 -9.34 -0.74 12.33
N VAL A 178 -8.05 -0.79 12.68
CA VAL A 178 -7.02 0.13 12.17
C VAL A 178 -5.98 -0.66 11.40
N VAL A 179 -5.62 -0.19 10.23
CA VAL A 179 -4.46 -0.71 9.46
C VAL A 179 -3.33 0.30 9.54
N LEU A 180 -2.19 -0.11 10.11
CA LEU A 180 -0.94 0.66 10.09
C LEU A 180 -0.09 0.18 8.91
N ASN A 181 0.07 1.01 7.89
CA ASN A 181 0.96 0.74 6.76
C ASN A 181 2.27 1.51 6.92
N LEU A 182 3.38 0.78 7.14
CA LEU A 182 4.68 1.31 7.54
C LEU A 182 5.69 1.22 6.39
N GLY A 183 5.59 2.14 5.45
CA GLY A 183 6.50 2.32 4.32
C GLY A 183 7.35 3.61 4.44
N SER A 184 7.56 4.28 3.31
CA SER A 184 8.15 5.63 3.28
C SER A 184 7.27 6.64 4.01
N HIS A 185 5.98 6.56 3.79
CA HIS A 185 4.97 7.25 4.61
C HIS A 185 4.39 6.24 5.60
N TRP A 186 4.22 6.65 6.85
CA TRP A 186 3.46 5.85 7.81
C TRP A 186 2.01 6.31 7.75
N LYS A 187 1.11 5.36 7.65
CA LYS A 187 -0.31 5.65 7.46
C LYS A 187 -1.15 4.80 8.40
N ALA A 188 -2.02 5.45 9.17
CA ALA A 188 -3.06 4.80 9.95
C ALA A 188 -4.39 4.95 9.21
N ILE A 189 -5.04 3.83 8.88
CA ILE A 189 -6.29 3.78 8.13
C ILE A 189 -7.35 3.19 9.05
N GLN A 190 -8.45 3.91 9.25
CA GLN A 190 -9.58 3.45 10.06
C GLN A 190 -10.65 2.84 9.16
N LEU A 191 -11.10 1.65 9.55
CA LEU A 191 -12.23 0.97 8.95
C LEU A 191 -13.41 1.03 9.93
N ASP A 192 -14.59 1.38 9.43
CA ASP A 192 -15.84 1.36 10.20
C ASP A 192 -16.36 -0.08 10.42
N ALA A 193 -17.47 -0.24 11.11
CA ALA A 193 -18.06 -1.54 11.43
C ALA A 193 -18.48 -2.34 10.19
N GLU A 194 -18.77 -1.66 9.07
CA GLU A 194 -19.10 -2.25 7.78
C GLU A 194 -17.86 -2.61 6.95
N GLY A 195 -16.65 -2.32 7.46
CA GLY A 195 -15.40 -2.54 6.75
C GLY A 195 -15.09 -1.52 5.66
N ARG A 196 -15.77 -0.36 5.68
CA ARG A 196 -15.47 0.75 4.75
C ARG A 196 -14.33 1.59 5.32
N ILE A 197 -13.53 2.15 4.45
CA ILE A 197 -12.49 3.12 4.82
C ILE A 197 -13.19 4.41 5.26
N GLU A 198 -13.12 4.70 6.55
CA GLU A 198 -13.71 5.88 7.17
C GLU A 198 -12.78 7.09 7.11
N SER A 199 -11.50 6.87 7.42
CA SER A 199 -10.49 7.93 7.43
C SER A 199 -9.09 7.37 7.34
N SER A 200 -8.12 8.26 7.08
CA SER A 200 -6.70 7.97 7.19
C SER A 200 -5.93 9.12 7.82
N SER A 201 -4.72 8.81 8.24
CA SER A 201 -3.74 9.77 8.76
C SER A 201 -2.36 9.36 8.29
N THR A 202 -1.77 10.18 7.41
CA THR A 202 -0.46 9.95 6.82
C THR A 202 0.59 10.85 7.46
N SER A 203 1.76 10.29 7.76
CA SER A 203 2.94 11.05 8.17
C SER A 203 4.14 10.74 7.30
N LEU A 204 5.11 11.65 7.27
CA LEU A 204 6.40 11.50 6.56
C LEU A 204 7.45 10.76 7.40
N SER A 205 7.08 10.14 8.51
CA SER A 205 8.01 9.60 9.51
C SER A 205 9.01 8.60 8.92
N GLY A 206 8.60 7.75 7.97
CA GLY A 206 9.54 6.84 7.30
C GLY A 206 10.57 7.57 6.43
N GLU A 207 10.18 8.62 5.71
CA GLU A 207 11.12 9.46 4.95
C GLU A 207 12.02 10.28 5.87
N LEU A 208 11.48 10.83 6.96
CA LEU A 208 12.25 11.63 7.90
C LEU A 208 13.31 10.79 8.64
N VAL A 209 13.00 9.56 9.04
CA VAL A 209 13.98 8.62 9.58
C VAL A 209 15.10 8.38 8.57
N HIS A 210 14.76 8.10 7.30
CA HIS A 210 15.75 7.88 6.26
C HIS A 210 16.55 9.15 5.93
N ALA A 211 15.92 10.30 5.90
CA ALA A 211 16.62 11.58 5.72
C ALA A 211 17.58 11.86 6.89
N ALA A 212 17.19 11.55 8.12
CA ALA A 212 18.07 11.64 9.27
C ALA A 212 19.32 10.76 9.13
N GLN A 213 19.16 9.54 8.60
CA GLN A 213 20.27 8.62 8.34
C GLN A 213 21.23 9.11 7.24
N SER A 214 20.72 9.75 6.19
CA SER A 214 21.50 10.00 4.97
C SER A 214 21.80 11.47 4.69
N GLN A 215 21.02 12.42 5.23
CA GLN A 215 21.08 13.83 4.84
C GLN A 215 21.35 14.79 6.00
N THR A 216 21.61 14.26 7.21
CA THR A 216 21.85 15.09 8.38
C THR A 216 23.19 14.75 9.04
N ILE A 217 23.56 15.50 10.09
CA ILE A 217 24.74 15.20 10.90
C ILE A 217 24.68 13.80 11.55
N LEU A 218 23.48 13.20 11.63
CA LEU A 218 23.29 11.87 12.19
C LEU A 218 23.79 10.75 11.27
N ALA A 219 24.07 11.04 9.99
CA ALA A 219 24.66 10.07 9.06
C ALA A 219 25.96 9.45 9.59
N SER A 220 26.75 10.21 10.36
CA SER A 220 27.97 9.70 10.99
C SER A 220 27.71 8.81 12.23
N ALA A 221 26.50 8.82 12.76
CA ALA A 221 26.12 8.13 13.99
C ALA A 221 25.27 6.88 13.76
N LEU A 222 24.69 6.76 12.56
CA LEU A 222 23.71 5.74 12.18
C LEU A 222 24.26 4.85 11.06
N PRO A 223 23.73 3.63 10.87
CA PRO A 223 24.08 2.79 9.73
C PRO A 223 23.52 3.38 8.43
N GLU A 224 24.15 3.08 7.29
CA GLU A 224 23.65 3.47 5.96
C GLU A 224 22.36 2.69 5.59
N ASP A 225 22.32 1.42 5.96
CA ASP A 225 21.20 0.54 5.67
C ASP A 225 20.01 0.80 6.58
N ARG A 226 18.82 0.49 6.07
CA ARG A 226 17.60 0.50 6.87
C ARG A 226 17.65 -0.54 7.98
N ALA A 227 16.98 -0.28 9.09
CA ALA A 227 16.89 -1.23 10.19
C ALA A 227 16.32 -2.58 9.71
N SER A 228 17.08 -3.66 9.94
CA SER A 228 16.64 -5.04 9.74
C SER A 228 16.11 -5.66 11.05
N VAL A 229 16.61 -5.18 12.19
CA VAL A 229 16.22 -5.60 13.54
C VAL A 229 16.10 -4.36 14.42
N ILE A 230 15.24 -4.43 15.43
CA ILE A 230 15.10 -3.39 16.45
C ILE A 230 15.67 -3.85 17.77
N ALA A 231 16.62 -3.10 18.30
CA ALA A 231 17.11 -3.26 19.66
C ALA A 231 16.10 -2.64 20.65
N GLU A 232 15.22 -3.47 21.20
CA GLU A 232 14.05 -3.04 21.99
C GLU A 232 14.42 -2.11 23.18
N PRO A 233 15.50 -2.35 23.97
CA PRO A 233 15.89 -1.43 25.04
C PRO A 233 16.18 -0.02 24.54
N TRP A 234 16.85 0.09 23.38
CA TRP A 234 17.19 1.37 22.74
C TRP A 234 15.96 2.06 22.17
N MET A 235 15.08 1.30 21.52
CA MET A 235 13.81 1.82 21.04
C MET A 235 12.99 2.41 22.20
N LYS A 236 12.82 1.66 23.31
CA LYS A 236 12.12 2.15 24.50
C LYS A 236 12.79 3.39 25.11
N ALA A 237 14.12 3.47 25.06
CA ALA A 237 14.86 4.67 25.52
C ALA A 237 14.56 5.88 24.63
N GLY A 238 14.53 5.70 23.31
CA GLY A 238 14.13 6.73 22.35
C GLY A 238 12.71 7.22 22.56
N MET A 239 11.76 6.30 22.80
CA MET A 239 10.37 6.63 23.13
C MET A 239 10.27 7.50 24.39
N ARG A 240 11.00 7.13 25.45
CA ARG A 240 11.03 7.93 26.69
C ARG A 240 11.64 9.30 26.47
N GLU A 241 12.73 9.37 25.71
CA GLU A 241 13.40 10.65 25.44
C GLU A 241 12.51 11.59 24.60
N GLN A 242 11.81 11.07 23.61
CA GLN A 242 10.85 11.86 22.83
C GLN A 242 9.77 12.48 23.75
N ARG A 243 9.18 11.70 24.66
CA ARG A 243 8.15 12.18 25.59
C ARG A 243 8.68 13.20 26.60
N ARG A 244 9.98 13.12 26.94
CA ARG A 244 10.65 14.04 27.84
C ARG A 244 11.01 15.37 27.18
N SER A 245 11.54 15.33 25.98
CA SER A 245 12.22 16.48 25.38
C SER A 245 11.71 16.89 24.00
N GLY A 246 10.76 16.12 23.44
CA GLY A 246 10.23 16.30 22.09
C GLY A 246 11.11 15.65 21.01
N LEU A 247 10.51 15.42 19.83
CA LEU A 247 11.11 14.63 18.75
C LEU A 247 12.46 15.19 18.24
N ALA A 248 12.52 16.49 18.00
CA ALA A 248 13.75 17.12 17.47
C ALA A 248 14.92 16.98 18.42
N ARG A 249 14.69 17.14 19.74
CA ARG A 249 15.72 16.98 20.76
C ARG A 249 16.10 15.51 20.91
N ALA A 250 15.16 14.59 20.92
CA ALA A 250 15.42 13.16 20.96
C ALA A 250 16.27 12.71 19.75
N ALA A 251 15.97 13.20 18.55
CA ALA A 251 16.78 12.94 17.37
C ALA A 251 18.23 13.44 17.55
N PHE A 252 18.45 14.65 18.09
CA PHE A 252 19.80 15.14 18.37
C PHE A 252 20.53 14.31 19.43
N SER A 253 19.81 13.67 20.36
CA SER A 253 20.39 12.79 21.38
C SER A 253 21.16 11.60 20.79
N VAL A 254 20.83 11.17 19.58
CA VAL A 254 21.59 10.16 18.79
C VAL A 254 23.06 10.61 18.61
N ARG A 255 23.27 11.89 18.29
CA ARG A 255 24.65 12.44 18.18
C ARG A 255 25.36 12.47 19.52
N LEU A 256 24.67 12.77 20.61
CA LEU A 256 25.24 12.78 21.95
C LEU A 256 25.63 11.36 22.39
N LEU A 257 24.82 10.36 22.10
CA LEU A 257 25.14 8.96 22.35
C LEU A 257 26.39 8.53 21.58
N GLN A 258 26.52 8.93 20.31
CA GLN A 258 27.73 8.67 19.53
C GLN A 258 28.97 9.32 20.18
N LEU A 259 28.89 10.59 20.55
CA LEU A 259 30.04 11.33 21.18
C LEU A 259 30.43 10.72 22.53
N ALA A 260 29.47 10.14 23.24
CA ALA A 260 29.70 9.44 24.50
C ALA A 260 30.10 7.97 24.30
N ASN A 261 30.33 7.50 23.06
CA ASN A 261 30.64 6.12 22.72
C ASN A 261 29.59 5.13 23.27
N GLN A 262 28.30 5.52 23.29
CA GLN A 262 27.21 4.69 23.74
C GLN A 262 26.49 4.04 22.56
N GLY A 263 26.36 2.72 22.62
CA GLY A 263 25.65 1.87 21.65
C GLY A 263 26.35 1.73 20.29
N ALA A 264 25.95 0.71 19.54
CA ALA A 264 26.30 0.53 18.14
C ALA A 264 25.45 1.44 17.23
N PRO A 265 25.82 1.67 15.96
CA PRO A 265 25.02 2.45 15.01
C PRO A 265 23.57 1.94 14.90
N GLU A 266 23.36 0.63 14.88
CA GLU A 266 22.05 -0.04 14.76
C GLU A 266 21.20 0.18 16.03
N GLU A 267 21.83 0.22 17.20
CA GLU A 267 21.18 0.51 18.47
C GLU A 267 20.73 1.97 18.51
N ARG A 268 21.59 2.90 18.05
CA ARG A 268 21.24 4.32 17.93
C ARG A 268 20.13 4.54 16.89
N LEU A 269 20.10 3.75 15.80
CA LEU A 269 18.98 3.78 14.85
C LEU A 269 17.69 3.30 15.51
N SER A 270 17.75 2.24 16.32
CA SER A 270 16.61 1.77 17.09
C SER A 270 16.08 2.83 18.07
N PHE A 271 16.97 3.58 18.70
CA PHE A 271 16.61 4.74 19.54
C PHE A 271 15.87 5.81 18.72
N LEU A 272 16.39 6.20 17.55
CA LEU A 272 15.75 7.16 16.66
C LEU A 272 14.37 6.70 16.23
N ILE A 273 14.24 5.45 15.78
CA ILE A 273 12.95 4.84 15.38
C ILE A 273 11.99 4.89 16.57
N GLY A 274 12.43 4.58 17.77
CA GLY A 274 11.62 4.67 18.98
C GLY A 274 11.07 6.07 19.24
N ALA A 275 11.88 7.10 19.02
CA ALA A 275 11.43 8.49 19.15
C ALA A 275 10.32 8.83 18.13
N PHE A 276 10.45 8.39 16.87
CA PHE A 276 9.42 8.58 15.86
C PHE A 276 8.15 7.78 16.16
N VAL A 277 8.28 6.51 16.57
CA VAL A 277 7.14 5.67 16.98
C VAL A 277 6.35 6.32 18.12
N ALA A 278 7.03 6.85 19.14
CA ALA A 278 6.34 7.51 20.25
C ALA A 278 5.61 8.78 19.80
N SER A 279 6.25 9.61 18.96
CA SER A 279 5.65 10.83 18.44
C SER A 279 4.36 10.55 17.66
N GLU A 280 4.39 9.58 16.75
CA GLU A 280 3.23 9.21 15.94
C GLU A 280 2.14 8.55 16.79
N MET A 281 2.52 7.63 17.67
CA MET A 281 1.58 6.92 18.52
C MET A 281 0.83 7.87 19.46
N ASP A 282 1.55 8.79 20.10
CA ASP A 282 0.95 9.79 21.00
C ASP A 282 -0.03 10.70 20.24
N ALA A 283 0.31 11.08 18.98
CA ALA A 283 -0.58 11.85 18.11
C ALA A 283 -1.83 11.05 17.67
N LEU A 284 -1.68 9.78 17.31
CA LEU A 284 -2.80 8.91 16.92
C LEU A 284 -3.73 8.62 18.09
N ILE A 285 -3.20 8.46 19.31
CA ILE A 285 -4.00 8.30 20.52
C ILE A 285 -4.78 9.58 20.84
N ALA A 286 -4.11 10.74 20.83
CA ALA A 286 -4.77 12.02 21.09
C ALA A 286 -5.93 12.29 20.11
N ARG A 287 -5.82 11.77 18.88
CA ARG A 287 -6.87 11.85 17.85
C ARG A 287 -7.87 10.69 17.89
N ARG A 288 -7.78 9.78 18.85
CA ARG A 288 -8.62 8.58 19.00
C ARG A 288 -8.61 7.65 17.78
N VAL A 289 -7.53 7.64 17.02
CA VAL A 289 -7.31 6.69 15.92
C VAL A 289 -6.95 5.33 16.48
N LEU A 290 -6.04 5.30 17.47
CA LEU A 290 -5.70 4.10 18.25
C LEU A 290 -6.52 4.12 19.55
N ALA A 291 -7.35 3.11 19.73
CA ALA A 291 -8.18 2.89 20.91
C ALA A 291 -8.11 1.40 21.30
N GLU A 292 -8.28 1.08 22.58
CA GLU A 292 -8.15 -0.29 23.11
C GLU A 292 -9.17 -1.28 22.50
N GLU A 293 -10.32 -0.77 22.06
CA GLU A 293 -11.39 -1.59 21.48
C GLU A 293 -11.17 -1.96 20.01
N LYS A 294 -10.21 -1.34 19.33
CA LYS A 294 -9.95 -1.57 17.92
C LYS A 294 -8.78 -2.52 17.71
N GLN A 295 -8.99 -3.53 16.88
CA GLN A 295 -7.88 -4.36 16.38
C GLN A 295 -6.97 -3.54 15.50
N VAL A 296 -5.66 -3.65 15.69
CA VAL A 296 -4.64 -3.02 14.84
C VAL A 296 -3.94 -4.09 14.00
N ALA A 297 -4.00 -3.98 12.68
CA ALA A 297 -3.19 -4.76 11.76
C ALA A 297 -2.00 -3.92 11.26
N ILE A 298 -0.80 -4.46 11.36
CA ILE A 298 0.44 -3.77 10.98
C ILE A 298 1.02 -4.43 9.74
N VAL A 299 1.23 -3.66 8.70
CA VAL A 299 1.87 -4.07 7.45
C VAL A 299 3.06 -3.17 7.13
N GLY A 300 4.00 -3.64 6.32
CA GLY A 300 5.14 -2.84 5.84
C GLY A 300 6.50 -3.42 6.22
N ILE A 301 7.47 -2.56 6.52
CA ILE A 301 8.85 -2.97 6.82
C ILE A 301 8.89 -3.79 8.11
N PRO A 302 9.39 -5.05 8.11
CA PRO A 302 9.28 -5.94 9.26
C PRO A 302 9.85 -5.39 10.57
N ALA A 303 11.01 -4.71 10.52
CA ALA A 303 11.61 -4.10 11.71
C ALA A 303 10.72 -2.98 12.28
N LEU A 304 10.15 -2.13 11.45
CA LEU A 304 9.22 -1.09 11.89
C LEU A 304 7.93 -1.69 12.45
N ALA A 305 7.41 -2.73 11.80
CA ALA A 305 6.22 -3.43 12.28
C ALA A 305 6.44 -4.05 13.67
N ALA A 306 7.63 -4.63 13.90
CA ALA A 306 8.02 -5.15 15.21
C ALA A 306 8.10 -4.05 16.28
N ALA A 307 8.68 -2.89 15.94
CA ALA A 307 8.75 -1.72 16.82
C ALA A 307 7.35 -1.23 17.23
N TRP A 308 6.47 -1.04 16.25
CA TRP A 308 5.11 -0.61 16.49
C TRP A 308 4.32 -1.63 17.32
N ARG A 309 4.45 -2.93 17.01
CA ARG A 309 3.81 -3.99 17.80
C ARG A 309 4.25 -3.94 19.26
N SER A 310 5.58 -3.87 19.52
CA SER A 310 6.10 -3.78 20.88
C SER A 310 5.54 -2.56 21.63
N ALA A 311 5.45 -1.41 20.95
CA ALA A 311 4.92 -0.18 21.52
C ALA A 311 3.41 -0.28 21.85
N LEU A 312 2.60 -0.84 20.95
CA LEU A 312 1.15 -1.04 21.12
C LEU A 312 0.86 -2.06 22.22
N MET A 313 1.61 -3.16 22.27
CA MET A 313 1.46 -4.15 23.35
C MET A 313 1.74 -3.58 24.74
N ALA A 314 2.70 -2.66 24.85
CA ALA A 314 2.96 -1.96 26.11
C ALA A 314 1.80 -1.07 26.58
N MET A 315 0.85 -0.78 25.68
CA MET A 315 -0.36 0.00 25.94
C MET A 315 -1.64 -0.86 25.95
N SER A 316 -1.50 -2.17 25.99
CA SER A 316 -2.63 -3.12 25.93
C SER A 316 -3.50 -3.00 24.68
N VAL A 317 -2.99 -2.42 23.59
CA VAL A 317 -3.69 -2.35 22.30
C VAL A 317 -3.44 -3.63 21.51
N PRO A 318 -4.49 -4.40 21.13
CA PRO A 318 -4.33 -5.63 20.36
C PRO A 318 -3.76 -5.34 18.99
N ALA A 319 -2.60 -5.92 18.66
CA ALA A 319 -1.95 -5.69 17.38
C ALA A 319 -1.41 -6.99 16.78
N SER A 320 -1.72 -7.22 15.49
CA SER A 320 -1.16 -8.29 14.66
C SER A 320 -0.22 -7.73 13.62
N VAL A 321 0.89 -8.42 13.36
CA VAL A 321 1.82 -8.07 12.27
C VAL A 321 1.64 -9.08 11.16
N LEU A 322 1.39 -8.58 9.94
CA LEU A 322 1.34 -9.42 8.76
C LEU A 322 2.74 -9.53 8.14
N SER A 323 3.08 -10.73 7.71
CA SER A 323 4.28 -10.99 6.94
C SER A 323 4.22 -10.33 5.56
N PRO A 324 5.36 -10.14 4.87
CA PRO A 324 5.37 -9.66 3.49
C PRO A 324 4.53 -10.53 2.54
N ALA A 325 4.49 -11.84 2.75
CA ALA A 325 3.69 -12.77 1.95
C ALA A 325 2.17 -12.57 2.17
N GLU A 326 1.73 -12.44 3.43
CA GLU A 326 0.34 -12.16 3.77
C GLU A 326 -0.09 -10.77 3.26
N THR A 327 0.80 -9.78 3.31
CA THR A 327 0.55 -8.44 2.77
C THR A 327 0.40 -8.47 1.25
N GLU A 328 1.26 -9.24 0.53
CA GLU A 328 1.12 -9.44 -0.91
C GLU A 328 -0.19 -10.15 -1.25
N ASP A 329 -0.53 -11.22 -0.53
CA ASP A 329 -1.78 -11.96 -0.75
C ASP A 329 -3.02 -11.07 -0.53
N ALA A 330 -2.99 -10.24 0.49
CA ALA A 330 -4.06 -9.26 0.73
C ALA A 330 -4.18 -8.25 -0.41
N LEU A 331 -3.07 -7.68 -0.89
CA LEU A 331 -3.10 -6.75 -2.03
C LEU A 331 -3.68 -7.42 -3.28
N LEU A 332 -3.22 -8.63 -3.61
CA LEU A 332 -3.69 -9.37 -4.79
C LEU A 332 -5.16 -9.79 -4.66
N THR A 333 -5.59 -10.16 -3.45
CA THR A 333 -7.00 -10.47 -3.17
C THR A 333 -7.88 -9.22 -3.33
N GLY A 334 -7.43 -8.06 -2.84
CA GLY A 334 -8.14 -6.80 -3.03
C GLY A 334 -8.29 -6.43 -4.52
N LEU A 335 -7.19 -6.51 -5.29
CA LEU A 335 -7.23 -6.31 -6.75
C LEU A 335 -8.22 -7.26 -7.43
N ARG A 336 -8.20 -8.54 -7.06
CA ARG A 336 -9.11 -9.56 -7.60
C ARG A 336 -10.56 -9.24 -7.28
N CYS A 337 -10.89 -8.95 -6.02
CA CYS A 337 -12.26 -8.65 -5.60
C CYS A 337 -12.84 -7.43 -6.34
N ILE A 338 -12.03 -6.37 -6.49
CA ILE A 338 -12.43 -5.17 -7.22
C ILE A 338 -12.64 -5.48 -8.71
N LEU A 339 -11.70 -6.19 -9.35
CA LEU A 339 -11.81 -6.57 -10.77
C LEU A 339 -13.04 -7.43 -11.04
N GLU A 340 -13.27 -8.49 -10.26
CA GLU A 340 -14.44 -9.37 -10.39
C GLU A 340 -15.74 -8.59 -10.26
N LYS A 341 -15.81 -7.66 -9.31
CA LYS A 341 -16.97 -6.77 -9.14
C LYS A 341 -17.19 -5.88 -10.36
N CYS A 342 -16.12 -5.28 -10.90
CA CYS A 342 -16.19 -4.45 -12.10
C CYS A 342 -16.67 -5.24 -13.32
N LEU A 343 -16.19 -6.48 -13.52
CA LEU A 343 -16.61 -7.34 -14.62
C LEU A 343 -18.08 -7.72 -14.50
N THR A 344 -18.54 -8.07 -13.31
CA THR A 344 -19.96 -8.40 -13.05
C THR A 344 -20.87 -7.20 -13.34
N MET A 345 -20.46 -5.98 -12.98
CA MET A 345 -21.22 -4.75 -13.27
C MET A 345 -21.28 -4.45 -14.76
N LYS A 346 -20.20 -4.69 -15.52
CA LYS A 346 -20.19 -4.58 -17.00
C LYS A 346 -21.20 -5.52 -17.66
N ASP A 347 -21.19 -6.78 -17.26
CA ASP A 347 -22.11 -7.80 -17.83
C ASP A 347 -23.58 -7.45 -17.54
N THR A 348 -23.86 -6.90 -16.36
CA THR A 348 -25.22 -6.49 -15.98
C THR A 348 -25.70 -5.30 -16.82
N LYS A 349 -24.84 -4.30 -17.08
CA LYS A 349 -25.16 -3.14 -17.95
C LYS A 349 -25.36 -3.58 -19.40
N ALA A 350 -24.50 -4.46 -19.91
CA ALA A 350 -24.64 -5.01 -21.26
C ALA A 350 -25.97 -5.76 -21.47
N ARG A 351 -26.42 -6.54 -20.49
CA ARG A 351 -27.71 -7.25 -20.51
C ARG A 351 -28.92 -6.31 -20.45
N LYS A 352 -28.80 -5.13 -19.83
CA LYS A 352 -29.86 -4.11 -19.75
C LYS A 352 -29.88 -3.16 -20.95
N GLY A 353 -28.98 -3.31 -21.94
CA GLY A 353 -28.97 -2.50 -23.17
C GLY A 353 -28.49 -1.06 -22.97
N GLU A 354 -27.90 -0.72 -21.82
CA GLU A 354 -27.32 0.59 -21.57
C GLU A 354 -25.98 0.74 -22.29
N LYS A 355 -25.90 1.67 -23.26
CA LYS A 355 -24.64 1.99 -23.95
C LYS A 355 -23.63 2.54 -22.95
N PRO A 356 -22.34 2.15 -23.03
CA PRO A 356 -21.31 2.73 -22.20
C PRO A 356 -21.22 4.25 -22.45
N SER A 357 -21.31 5.05 -21.41
CA SER A 357 -21.06 6.49 -21.52
C SER A 357 -19.61 6.71 -21.93
N ARG A 358 -19.39 7.21 -23.13
CA ARG A 358 -18.09 7.74 -23.54
C ARG A 358 -17.85 9.07 -22.80
N ARG A 359 -16.98 9.07 -21.86
CA ARG A 359 -16.33 10.29 -21.34
C ARG A 359 -14.82 10.23 -21.64
#